data_b71f17913af61ed0779ac58317aef56c
#
_entry.id   b71f17913af61ed0779ac58317aef56c
#
_cell.length_a   1.000
_cell.length_b   1.000
_cell.length_c   1.000
_cell.angle_alpha   90.00
_cell.angle_beta   90.00
_cell.angle_gamma   90.00
#
_symmetry.space_group_name_H-M   'P 1'
#
loop_
_entity.id
_entity.type
_entity.pdbx_description
1 polymer ?
#
loop_
_entity_poly.entity_id
_entity_poly.type
_entity_poly.pdbx_seq_one_letter_code
_entity_poly.pdbx_strand_id
1 'polypeptide(L)'
;MKKRFLRNIFLLSAFIIIVTATLVSSVIYRQFYEEMKTEVRQEAQRIRLEQELDLTTTSGRRVTHIAQDGEVLYDSEAQAQDMENHMEREEIKEAFANGEGEASRPSATLGIQTYYYAVRLEDGSVVRVAQSTQSSLSTLLGCVPYVVLIIILVFLAAIVIGRAQVKRIVEPINSMNLEEPLSNDIYEEFAPLLGRLQKQKEQLSAQMGELNSRREELASITSNMNEGLVVL
;
A
#
# COMPACT_ATOMS: atom_id res chain seq x y z
N MET A 1 -22.87 -13.36 -11.73
CA MET A 1 -21.74 -12.58 -12.24
C MET A 1 -21.42 -11.35 -11.34
N LYS A 2 -22.38 -10.53 -10.96
CA LYS A 2 -22.24 -9.30 -10.16
C LYS A 2 -21.40 -9.45 -8.88
N LYS A 3 -21.65 -10.50 -8.06
CA LYS A 3 -20.90 -10.75 -6.80
C LYS A 3 -19.44 -11.13 -7.02
N ARG A 4 -19.12 -11.87 -8.09
CA ARG A 4 -17.73 -12.29 -8.41
C ARG A 4 -16.91 -11.10 -8.93
N PHE A 5 -17.50 -10.27 -9.77
CA PHE A 5 -16.86 -9.06 -10.31
C PHE A 5 -16.52 -8.06 -9.21
N LEU A 6 -17.49 -7.74 -8.33
CA LEU A 6 -17.27 -6.87 -7.18
C LEU A 6 -16.20 -7.42 -6.24
N ARG A 7 -16.19 -8.73 -5.96
CA ARG A 7 -15.16 -9.37 -5.14
C ARG A 7 -13.76 -9.23 -5.73
N ASN A 8 -13.62 -9.40 -7.06
CA ASN A 8 -12.32 -9.28 -7.71
C ASN A 8 -11.80 -7.84 -7.71
N ILE A 9 -12.67 -6.84 -7.95
CA ILE A 9 -12.29 -5.43 -7.82
C ILE A 9 -11.84 -5.13 -6.39
N PHE A 10 -12.58 -5.64 -5.41
CA PHE A 10 -12.28 -5.44 -4.00
C PHE A 10 -10.92 -6.04 -3.60
N LEU A 11 -10.64 -7.27 -4.03
CA LEU A 11 -9.36 -7.94 -3.79
C LEU A 11 -8.20 -7.20 -4.47
N LEU A 12 -8.39 -6.75 -5.70
CA LEU A 12 -7.38 -5.99 -6.44
C LEU A 12 -7.10 -4.65 -5.76
N SER A 13 -8.14 -3.93 -5.34
CA SER A 13 -8.00 -2.65 -4.62
C SER A 13 -7.29 -2.83 -3.29
N ALA A 14 -7.66 -3.85 -2.52
CA ALA A 14 -7.00 -4.18 -1.26
C ALA A 14 -5.52 -4.54 -1.47
N PHE A 15 -5.20 -5.31 -2.48
CA PHE A 15 -3.82 -5.66 -2.83
C PHE A 15 -2.99 -4.42 -3.19
N ILE A 16 -3.52 -3.55 -4.05
CA ILE A 16 -2.84 -2.30 -4.43
C ILE A 16 -2.58 -1.42 -3.20
N ILE A 17 -3.58 -1.27 -2.32
CA ILE A 17 -3.45 -0.47 -1.09
C ILE A 17 -2.35 -1.04 -0.19
N ILE A 18 -2.31 -2.35 0.03
CA ILE A 18 -1.29 -3.00 0.86
C ILE A 18 0.11 -2.80 0.28
N VAL A 19 0.27 -3.04 -1.03
CA VAL A 19 1.57 -2.87 -1.70
C VAL A 19 2.02 -1.41 -1.63
N THR A 20 1.14 -0.47 -1.93
CA THR A 20 1.45 0.97 -1.87
C THR A 20 1.80 1.41 -0.45
N ALA A 21 1.03 0.99 0.55
CA ALA A 21 1.30 1.30 1.95
C ALA A 21 2.65 0.77 2.42
N THR A 22 2.99 -0.46 2.03
CA THR A 22 4.29 -1.09 2.37
C THR A 22 5.46 -0.34 1.71
N LEU A 23 5.34 0.01 0.43
CA LEU A 23 6.37 0.77 -0.29
C LEU A 23 6.57 2.16 0.31
N VAL A 24 5.48 2.90 0.52
CA VAL A 24 5.53 4.25 1.10
C VAL A 24 6.11 4.21 2.52
N SER A 25 5.69 3.26 3.36
CA SER A 25 6.23 3.08 4.71
C SER A 25 7.73 2.79 4.68
N SER A 26 8.19 1.95 3.77
CA SER A 26 9.62 1.63 3.62
C SER A 26 10.46 2.85 3.21
N VAL A 27 9.94 3.67 2.27
CA VAL A 27 10.62 4.90 1.82
C VAL A 27 10.69 5.93 2.94
N ILE A 28 9.55 6.17 3.63
CA ILE A 28 9.49 7.10 4.75
C ILE A 28 10.43 6.68 5.88
N TYR A 29 10.44 5.39 6.24
CA TYR A 29 11.34 4.88 7.28
C TYR A 29 12.81 5.12 6.92
N ARG A 30 13.20 4.82 5.68
CA ARG A 30 14.58 5.03 5.21
C ARG A 30 14.96 6.51 5.22
N GLN A 31 14.10 7.39 4.70
CA GLN A 31 14.35 8.82 4.68
C GLN A 31 14.50 9.38 6.10
N PHE A 32 13.60 8.99 6.98
CA PHE A 32 13.62 9.39 8.37
C PHE A 32 14.89 8.93 9.11
N TYR A 33 15.35 7.70 8.84
CA TYR A 33 16.57 7.17 9.44
C TYR A 33 17.82 7.95 8.98
N GLU A 34 17.92 8.30 7.71
CA GLU A 34 19.02 9.12 7.19
C GLU A 34 18.98 10.57 7.71
N GLU A 35 17.79 11.13 7.88
CA GLU A 35 17.62 12.45 8.47
C GLU A 35 18.05 12.45 9.94
N MET A 36 17.64 11.46 10.73
CA MET A 36 18.07 11.26 12.10
C MET A 36 19.60 11.16 12.23
N LYS A 37 20.27 10.40 11.36
CA LYS A 37 21.75 10.33 11.31
C LYS A 37 22.37 11.70 11.06
N THR A 38 21.81 12.43 10.11
CA THR A 38 22.32 13.76 9.75
C THR A 38 22.19 14.73 10.92
N GLU A 39 21.06 14.73 11.60
CA GLU A 39 20.82 15.57 12.79
C GLU A 39 21.75 15.21 13.94
N VAL A 40 21.99 13.92 14.21
CA VAL A 40 22.93 13.47 15.27
C VAL A 40 24.36 13.91 14.95
N ARG A 41 24.77 13.80 13.68
CA ARG A 41 26.10 14.29 13.24
C ARG A 41 26.24 15.80 13.38
N GLN A 42 25.22 16.55 12.97
CA GLN A 42 25.22 18.02 13.08
C GLN A 42 25.31 18.46 14.54
N GLU A 43 24.59 17.81 15.43
CA GLU A 43 24.63 18.11 16.86
C GLU A 43 26.03 17.85 17.46
N ALA A 44 26.64 16.69 17.17
CA ALA A 44 27.97 16.37 17.62
C ALA A 44 29.03 17.35 17.07
N GLN A 45 28.91 17.73 15.78
CA GLN A 45 29.82 18.72 15.17
C GLN A 45 29.63 20.11 15.77
N ARG A 46 28.37 20.50 16.09
CA ARG A 46 28.08 21.78 16.75
C ARG A 46 28.77 21.85 18.13
N ILE A 47 28.61 20.79 18.94
CA ILE A 47 29.27 20.71 20.27
C ILE A 47 30.80 20.82 20.13
N ARG A 48 31.39 20.19 19.11
CA ARG A 48 32.83 20.29 18.84
C ARG A 48 33.29 21.72 18.53
N LEU A 49 32.46 22.51 17.80
CA LEU A 49 32.82 23.85 17.35
C LEU A 49 32.62 24.94 18.44
N GLU A 50 31.59 24.76 19.25
CA GLU A 50 31.23 25.79 20.26
C GLU A 50 32.16 25.77 21.45
N GLN A 51 32.97 24.74 21.65
CA GLN A 51 33.93 24.55 22.76
C GLN A 51 33.34 24.79 24.18
N GLU A 52 32.15 25.27 24.25
CA GLU A 52 31.37 25.46 25.45
C GLU A 52 30.48 24.23 25.60
N LEU A 53 30.86 23.31 26.49
CA LEU A 53 30.10 22.11 26.80
C LEU A 53 28.79 22.47 27.53
N ASP A 54 27.89 23.21 26.88
CA ASP A 54 26.53 23.31 27.38
C ASP A 54 25.77 22.01 27.01
N LEU A 55 26.07 20.97 27.80
CA LEU A 55 25.46 19.63 27.65
C LEU A 55 24.00 19.63 28.11
N THR A 56 23.43 20.75 28.56
CA THR A 56 22.06 20.88 29.08
C THR A 56 21.04 21.17 27.98
N THR A 57 21.48 21.68 26.82
CA THR A 57 20.58 22.13 25.74
C THR A 57 20.27 21.06 24.72
N THR A 58 20.30 19.79 25.10
CA THR A 58 20.06 18.69 24.17
C THR A 58 18.59 18.50 23.87
N SER A 59 18.20 18.72 22.64
CA SER A 59 16.85 18.51 22.10
C SER A 59 16.43 17.04 22.07
N GLY A 60 16.39 16.38 23.25
CA GLY A 60 15.92 14.99 23.39
C GLY A 60 16.89 13.92 22.89
N ARG A 61 18.16 14.26 22.65
CA ARG A 61 19.21 13.32 22.29
C ARG A 61 20.12 13.06 23.48
N ARG A 62 20.59 11.83 23.61
CA ARG A 62 21.53 11.47 24.65
C ARG A 62 22.93 11.94 24.28
N VAL A 63 23.57 12.69 25.17
CA VAL A 63 24.94 13.14 25.02
C VAL A 63 25.79 12.54 26.13
N THR A 64 26.94 11.97 25.75
CA THR A 64 27.91 11.38 26.66
C THR A 64 29.27 12.03 26.43
N HIS A 65 29.91 12.55 27.46
CA HIS A 65 31.28 13.06 27.41
C HIS A 65 32.22 12.04 28.01
N ILE A 66 33.31 11.71 27.30
CA ILE A 66 34.18 10.60 27.57
C ILE A 66 35.64 11.09 27.60
N ALA A 67 36.34 10.79 28.66
CA ALA A 67 37.77 11.14 28.83
C ALA A 67 38.65 10.35 27.87
N GLN A 68 39.94 10.74 27.77
CA GLN A 68 40.93 10.09 26.89
C GLN A 68 41.19 8.62 27.25
N ASP A 69 40.97 8.22 28.50
CA ASP A 69 41.09 6.84 29.00
C ASP A 69 39.80 6.03 28.87
N GLY A 70 38.74 6.62 28.29
CA GLY A 70 37.45 6.00 28.09
C GLY A 70 36.50 6.07 29.28
N GLU A 71 36.88 6.75 30.38
CA GLU A 71 35.98 7.01 31.50
C GLU A 71 34.86 7.99 31.09
N VAL A 72 33.64 7.73 31.54
CA VAL A 72 32.50 8.62 31.28
C VAL A 72 32.49 9.78 32.28
N LEU A 73 32.71 10.98 31.79
CA LEU A 73 32.72 12.20 32.62
C LEU A 73 31.31 12.74 32.84
N TYR A 74 30.46 12.62 31.83
CA TYR A 74 29.07 13.12 31.86
C TYR A 74 28.18 12.28 30.93
N ASP A 75 26.93 12.09 31.32
CA ASP A 75 25.88 11.53 30.46
C ASP A 75 24.53 12.21 30.77
N SER A 76 23.76 12.56 29.73
CA SER A 76 22.49 13.31 29.89
C SER A 76 21.34 12.45 30.42
N GLU A 77 21.41 11.12 30.35
CA GLU A 77 20.35 10.20 30.76
C GLU A 77 20.69 9.30 31.95
N ALA A 78 21.98 9.09 32.23
CA ALA A 78 22.45 8.18 33.26
C ALA A 78 23.49 8.86 34.15
N GLN A 79 23.72 8.32 35.35
CA GLN A 79 24.80 8.80 36.20
C GLN A 79 26.14 8.26 35.67
N ALA A 80 27.07 9.16 35.39
CA ALA A 80 28.37 8.78 34.81
C ALA A 80 29.16 7.78 35.68
N GLN A 81 28.98 7.87 36.99
CA GLN A 81 29.63 6.98 37.96
C GLN A 81 29.18 5.52 37.89
N ASP A 82 27.99 5.25 37.38
CA ASP A 82 27.41 3.91 37.22
C ASP A 82 27.72 3.30 35.84
N MET A 83 28.48 4.02 35.02
CA MET A 83 28.76 3.58 33.65
C MET A 83 30.11 2.89 33.53
N GLU A 84 30.16 1.81 32.76
CA GLU A 84 31.39 1.13 32.40
C GLU A 84 32.26 2.00 31.50
N ASN A 85 33.57 1.71 31.47
CA ASN A 85 34.48 2.37 30.53
C ASN A 85 34.08 2.12 29.08
N HIS A 86 34.06 3.18 28.28
CA HIS A 86 33.58 3.16 26.91
C HIS A 86 34.66 3.05 25.83
N MET A 87 35.94 2.86 26.22
CA MET A 87 37.08 2.78 25.29
C MET A 87 36.88 1.67 24.22
N GLU A 88 36.25 0.55 24.62
CA GLU A 88 36.04 -0.59 23.72
C GLU A 88 34.87 -0.40 22.72
N ARG A 89 34.15 0.70 22.81
CA ARG A 89 33.03 1.00 21.88
C ARG A 89 33.57 1.39 20.52
N GLU A 90 33.01 0.83 19.46
CA GLU A 90 33.44 1.01 18.06
C GLU A 90 33.52 2.48 17.66
N GLU A 91 32.45 3.24 17.90
CA GLU A 91 32.38 4.65 17.62
C GLU A 91 33.42 5.48 18.39
N ILE A 92 33.80 5.03 19.61
CA ILE A 92 34.79 5.73 20.44
C ILE A 92 36.20 5.43 19.94
N LYS A 93 36.50 4.15 19.62
CA LYS A 93 37.79 3.76 19.00
C LYS A 93 38.04 4.53 17.73
N GLU A 94 37.02 4.61 16.86
CA GLU A 94 37.13 5.36 15.61
C GLU A 94 37.33 6.85 15.83
N ALA A 95 36.58 7.44 16.78
CA ALA A 95 36.75 8.85 17.12
C ALA A 95 38.16 9.19 17.65
N PHE A 96 38.75 8.34 18.46
CA PHE A 96 40.13 8.52 18.90
C PHE A 96 41.15 8.36 17.76
N ALA A 97 40.90 7.45 16.82
CA ALA A 97 41.83 7.19 15.71
C ALA A 97 41.70 8.22 14.59
N ASN A 98 40.48 8.57 14.19
CA ASN A 98 40.17 9.33 12.97
C ASN A 98 39.61 10.74 13.25
N GLY A 99 39.34 11.08 14.51
CA GLY A 99 38.69 12.33 14.91
C GLY A 99 37.16 12.24 14.98
N GLU A 100 36.56 11.25 14.32
CA GLU A 100 35.12 10.96 14.37
C GLU A 100 34.86 9.47 14.18
N GLY A 101 33.76 8.96 14.71
CA GLY A 101 33.37 7.55 14.58
C GLY A 101 31.85 7.39 14.71
N GLU A 102 31.34 6.34 14.10
CA GLU A 102 29.91 6.03 14.15
C GLU A 102 29.63 4.54 14.37
N ALA A 103 28.52 4.24 15.05
CA ALA A 103 28.04 2.87 15.21
C ALA A 103 26.51 2.84 15.25
N SER A 104 25.93 1.74 14.80
CA SER A 104 24.50 1.46 14.95
C SER A 104 24.31 0.12 15.64
N ARG A 105 23.56 0.11 16.75
CA ARG A 105 23.34 -1.12 17.52
C ARG A 105 21.86 -1.41 17.64
N PRO A 106 21.40 -2.63 17.25
CA PRO A 106 20.05 -3.07 17.52
C PRO A 106 19.89 -3.37 19.02
N SER A 107 18.82 -2.89 19.63
CA SER A 107 18.41 -3.33 20.96
C SER A 107 17.92 -4.76 20.88
N ALA A 108 18.56 -5.67 21.64
CA ALA A 108 18.28 -7.11 21.63
C ALA A 108 16.83 -7.47 22.04
N THR A 109 16.12 -6.56 22.72
CA THR A 109 14.79 -6.83 23.30
C THR A 109 13.61 -6.24 22.52
N LEU A 110 13.80 -5.17 21.73
CA LEU A 110 12.71 -4.38 21.18
C LEU A 110 12.81 -4.08 19.66
N GLY A 111 13.84 -4.58 18.96
CA GLY A 111 14.06 -4.28 17.54
C GLY A 111 14.36 -2.80 17.23
N ILE A 112 14.72 -2.04 18.26
CA ILE A 112 15.00 -0.61 18.19
C ILE A 112 16.49 -0.46 17.85
N GLN A 113 16.78 0.33 16.82
CA GLN A 113 18.18 0.69 16.52
C GLN A 113 18.53 2.01 17.21
N THR A 114 19.68 2.05 17.85
CA THR A 114 20.29 3.27 18.36
C THR A 114 21.50 3.60 17.50
N TYR A 115 21.50 4.79 16.96
CA TYR A 115 22.63 5.34 16.22
C TYR A 115 23.47 6.19 17.16
N TYR A 116 24.77 5.99 17.11
CA TYR A 116 25.79 6.69 17.87
C TYR A 116 26.73 7.40 16.91
N TYR A 117 27.07 8.63 17.20
CA TYR A 117 28.09 9.39 16.52
C TYR A 117 28.99 10.06 17.55
N ALA A 118 30.29 9.88 17.43
CA ALA A 118 31.28 10.37 18.34
C ALA A 118 32.26 11.29 17.62
N VAL A 119 32.65 12.39 18.28
CA VAL A 119 33.63 13.34 17.76
C VAL A 119 34.67 13.63 18.81
N ARG A 120 35.94 13.68 18.40
CA ARG A 120 37.05 14.05 19.26
C ARG A 120 37.13 15.57 19.39
N LEU A 121 37.28 16.06 20.63
CA LEU A 121 37.45 17.45 20.97
C LEU A 121 38.94 17.85 20.93
N GLU A 122 39.23 19.16 21.03
CA GLU A 122 40.61 19.68 21.02
C GLU A 122 41.41 19.28 22.25
N ASP A 123 40.76 19.11 23.41
CA ASP A 123 41.38 18.60 24.64
C ASP A 123 41.69 17.11 24.62
N GLY A 124 41.36 16.43 23.53
CA GLY A 124 41.56 15.01 23.33
C GLY A 124 40.47 14.12 23.91
N SER A 125 39.46 14.67 24.59
CA SER A 125 38.24 13.93 24.98
C SER A 125 37.33 13.66 23.82
N VAL A 126 36.29 12.86 24.02
CA VAL A 126 35.32 12.50 22.98
C VAL A 126 33.89 12.85 23.46
N VAL A 127 33.12 13.51 22.61
CA VAL A 127 31.67 13.66 22.81
C VAL A 127 30.94 12.71 21.89
N ARG A 128 30.04 11.92 22.47
CA ARG A 128 29.17 11.00 21.76
C ARG A 128 27.72 11.49 21.85
N VAL A 129 27.06 11.63 20.71
CA VAL A 129 25.62 11.89 20.60
C VAL A 129 24.94 10.61 20.15
N ALA A 130 23.83 10.26 20.80
CA ALA A 130 23.06 9.07 20.47
C ALA A 130 21.58 9.37 20.34
N GLN A 131 20.92 8.71 19.38
CA GLN A 131 19.47 8.76 19.23
C GLN A 131 18.94 7.39 18.90
N SER A 132 17.87 6.98 19.61
CA SER A 132 17.20 5.72 19.31
C SER A 132 16.04 5.93 18.35
N THR A 133 15.79 4.93 17.49
CA THR A 133 14.63 4.94 16.59
C THR A 133 13.30 4.87 17.32
N GLN A 134 13.28 4.54 18.61
CA GLN A 134 12.05 4.51 19.42
C GLN A 134 11.48 5.91 19.67
N SER A 135 12.29 6.88 19.98
CA SER A 135 11.84 8.28 20.16
C SER A 135 11.29 8.84 18.85
N SER A 136 11.82 8.37 17.75
CA SER A 136 11.43 8.73 16.40
C SER A 136 10.17 8.01 15.93
N LEU A 137 10.01 6.72 16.29
CA LEU A 137 8.81 5.95 15.99
C LEU A 137 7.55 6.50 16.68
N SER A 138 7.68 7.09 17.88
CA SER A 138 6.53 7.70 18.57
C SER A 138 5.93 8.84 17.76
N THR A 139 6.76 9.64 17.09
CA THR A 139 6.32 10.72 16.19
C THR A 139 5.66 10.17 14.93
N LEU A 140 6.21 9.09 14.34
CA LEU A 140 5.58 8.41 13.19
C LEU A 140 4.26 7.74 13.54
N LEU A 141 4.14 7.15 14.74
CA LEU A 141 2.89 6.57 15.22
C LEU A 141 1.77 7.61 15.34
N GLY A 142 2.11 8.87 15.59
CA GLY A 142 1.16 9.99 15.53
C GLY A 142 0.54 10.19 14.14
N CYS A 143 1.19 9.78 13.06
CA CYS A 143 0.67 9.87 11.70
C CYS A 143 -0.21 8.67 11.29
N VAL A 144 -0.12 7.54 12.00
CA VAL A 144 -0.86 6.31 11.68
C VAL A 144 -2.38 6.53 11.58
N PRO A 145 -3.05 7.26 12.50
CA PRO A 145 -4.50 7.46 12.41
C PRO A 145 -4.90 8.21 11.14
N TYR A 146 -4.09 9.14 10.65
CA TYR A 146 -4.36 9.87 9.39
C TYR A 146 -4.20 8.94 8.17
N VAL A 147 -3.18 8.09 8.17
CA VAL A 147 -2.98 7.08 7.10
C VAL A 147 -4.15 6.09 7.07
N VAL A 148 -4.58 5.60 8.23
CA VAL A 148 -5.74 4.71 8.35
C VAL A 148 -7.01 5.40 7.86
N LEU A 149 -7.23 6.67 8.20
CA LEU A 149 -8.38 7.44 7.74
C LEU A 149 -8.39 7.57 6.21
N ILE A 150 -7.24 7.88 5.59
CA ILE A 150 -7.12 7.97 4.13
C ILE A 150 -7.44 6.62 3.48
N ILE A 151 -6.92 5.51 4.02
CA ILE A 151 -7.20 4.15 3.52
C ILE A 151 -8.72 3.88 3.57
N ILE A 152 -9.38 4.21 4.67
CA ILE A 152 -10.83 4.03 4.81
C ILE A 152 -11.59 4.86 3.77
N LEU A 153 -11.21 6.12 3.56
CA LEU A 153 -11.85 7.00 2.57
C LEU A 153 -11.67 6.48 1.14
N VAL A 154 -10.46 6.06 0.77
CA VAL A 154 -10.19 5.47 -0.55
C VAL A 154 -11.00 4.19 -0.74
N PHE A 155 -11.12 3.38 0.29
CA PHE A 155 -11.90 2.14 0.26
C PHE A 155 -13.41 2.40 0.10
N LEU A 156 -13.97 3.38 0.80
CA LEU A 156 -15.36 3.80 0.64
C LEU A 156 -15.60 4.36 -0.77
N ALA A 157 -14.69 5.19 -1.27
CA ALA A 157 -14.79 5.71 -2.65
C ALA A 157 -14.75 4.57 -3.68
N ALA A 158 -13.88 3.58 -3.53
CA ALA A 158 -13.83 2.41 -4.40
C ALA A 158 -15.13 1.61 -4.40
N ILE A 159 -15.77 1.45 -3.24
CA ILE A 159 -17.09 0.79 -3.13
C ILE A 159 -18.18 1.58 -3.88
N VAL A 160 -18.24 2.89 -3.70
CA VAL A 160 -19.23 3.76 -4.34
C VAL A 160 -19.06 3.73 -5.86
N ILE A 161 -17.82 3.96 -6.33
CA ILE A 161 -17.48 3.94 -7.76
C ILE A 161 -17.75 2.55 -8.35
N GLY A 162 -17.33 1.47 -7.66
CA GLY A 162 -17.56 0.11 -8.12
C GLY A 162 -19.06 -0.23 -8.25
N ARG A 163 -19.90 0.23 -7.29
CA ARG A 163 -21.36 0.06 -7.39
C ARG A 163 -21.96 0.87 -8.54
N ALA A 164 -21.51 2.11 -8.71
CA ALA A 164 -21.97 2.98 -9.80
C ALA A 164 -21.62 2.39 -11.17
N GLN A 165 -20.39 1.90 -11.35
CA GLN A 165 -19.93 1.25 -12.58
C GLN A 165 -20.72 -0.02 -12.89
N VAL A 166 -20.95 -0.88 -11.89
CA VAL A 166 -21.74 -2.10 -12.07
C VAL A 166 -23.18 -1.77 -12.47
N LYS A 167 -23.80 -0.75 -11.85
CA LYS A 167 -25.13 -0.32 -12.21
C LYS A 167 -25.17 0.22 -13.64
N ARG A 168 -24.17 1.01 -14.02
CA ARG A 168 -24.10 1.67 -15.33
C ARG A 168 -23.84 0.70 -16.49
N ILE A 169 -23.04 -0.37 -16.26
CA ILE A 169 -22.66 -1.33 -17.32
C ILE A 169 -23.58 -2.56 -17.34
N VAL A 170 -23.93 -3.12 -16.20
CA VAL A 170 -24.63 -4.40 -16.11
C VAL A 170 -26.15 -4.24 -16.20
N GLU A 171 -26.70 -3.14 -15.73
CA GLU A 171 -28.15 -2.92 -15.74
C GLU A 171 -28.70 -2.76 -17.17
N PRO A 172 -28.09 -1.97 -18.07
CA PRO A 172 -28.51 -1.89 -19.46
C PRO A 172 -28.43 -3.24 -20.20
N ILE A 173 -27.39 -4.05 -19.92
CA ILE A 173 -27.24 -5.37 -20.54
C ILE A 173 -28.34 -6.33 -20.06
N ASN A 174 -28.72 -6.25 -18.78
CA ASN A 174 -29.72 -7.14 -18.20
C ASN A 174 -31.17 -6.73 -18.51
N SER A 175 -31.38 -5.46 -18.88
CA SER A 175 -32.65 -4.90 -19.30
C SER A 175 -32.84 -4.87 -20.83
N MET A 176 -31.89 -5.48 -21.58
CA MET A 176 -31.96 -5.52 -23.04
C MET A 176 -33.22 -6.23 -23.53
N ASN A 177 -33.97 -5.57 -24.41
CA ASN A 177 -35.08 -6.20 -25.10
C ASN A 177 -34.57 -7.14 -26.19
N LEU A 178 -34.72 -8.44 -25.98
CA LEU A 178 -34.29 -9.48 -26.94
C LEU A 178 -35.30 -9.62 -28.10
N GLU A 179 -36.52 -9.07 -27.96
CA GLU A 179 -37.49 -9.10 -29.01
C GLU A 179 -37.20 -8.06 -30.11
N GLU A 180 -36.62 -6.92 -29.72
CA GLU A 180 -36.19 -5.87 -30.64
C GLU A 180 -34.72 -5.47 -30.35
N PRO A 181 -33.72 -6.29 -30.76
CA PRO A 181 -32.33 -6.04 -30.39
C PRO A 181 -31.80 -4.70 -30.86
N LEU A 182 -32.23 -4.19 -32.01
CA LEU A 182 -31.77 -2.93 -32.58
C LEU A 182 -32.42 -1.69 -31.96
N SER A 183 -33.53 -1.83 -31.20
CA SER A 183 -34.14 -0.73 -30.47
C SER A 183 -33.47 -0.37 -29.15
N ASN A 184 -32.49 -1.16 -28.73
CA ASN A 184 -31.78 -0.91 -27.51
C ASN A 184 -30.70 0.19 -27.69
N ASP A 185 -30.86 1.31 -27.00
CA ASP A 185 -29.85 2.38 -26.92
C ASP A 185 -28.73 1.99 -25.93
N ILE A 186 -27.87 1.08 -26.38
CA ILE A 186 -26.74 0.55 -25.60
C ILE A 186 -25.47 1.00 -26.31
N TYR A 187 -24.35 1.07 -25.54
CA TYR A 187 -23.01 1.46 -26.02
C TYR A 187 -22.68 0.92 -27.42
N GLU A 188 -22.08 1.75 -28.27
CA GLU A 188 -21.72 1.45 -29.67
C GLU A 188 -20.92 0.12 -29.80
N GLU A 189 -20.15 -0.25 -28.75
CA GLU A 189 -19.38 -1.51 -28.73
C GLU A 189 -20.25 -2.77 -28.83
N PHE A 190 -21.54 -2.69 -28.47
CA PHE A 190 -22.48 -3.83 -28.59
C PHE A 190 -23.21 -3.88 -29.92
N ALA A 191 -23.09 -2.88 -30.76
CA ALA A 191 -23.78 -2.86 -32.08
C ALA A 191 -23.48 -4.12 -32.93
N PRO A 192 -22.25 -4.65 -33.03
CA PRO A 192 -21.99 -5.88 -33.77
C PRO A 192 -22.67 -7.11 -33.17
N LEU A 193 -22.81 -7.17 -31.84
CA LEU A 193 -23.49 -8.26 -31.15
C LEU A 193 -25.00 -8.21 -31.38
N LEU A 194 -25.60 -7.00 -31.30
CA LEU A 194 -27.00 -6.77 -31.57
C LEU A 194 -27.39 -7.16 -33.00
N GLY A 195 -26.56 -6.78 -33.97
CA GLY A 195 -26.75 -7.17 -35.37
C GLY A 195 -26.73 -8.68 -35.59
N ARG A 196 -25.84 -9.41 -34.87
CA ARG A 196 -25.82 -10.88 -34.91
C ARG A 196 -27.08 -11.50 -34.28
N LEU A 197 -27.51 -10.99 -33.15
CA LEU A 197 -28.74 -11.45 -32.49
C LEU A 197 -29.97 -11.23 -33.37
N GLN A 198 -30.11 -10.07 -34.03
CA GLN A 198 -31.19 -9.79 -34.97
C GLN A 198 -31.19 -10.80 -36.12
N LYS A 199 -30.04 -11.06 -36.74
CA LYS A 199 -29.92 -12.02 -37.84
C LYS A 199 -30.26 -13.46 -37.40
N GLN A 200 -29.88 -13.87 -36.22
CA GLN A 200 -30.23 -15.16 -35.64
C GLN A 200 -31.73 -15.29 -35.41
N LYS A 201 -32.37 -14.23 -34.90
CA LYS A 201 -33.82 -14.12 -34.69
C LYS A 201 -34.56 -14.29 -36.01
N GLU A 202 -34.15 -13.56 -37.04
CA GLU A 202 -34.75 -13.62 -38.38
C GLU A 202 -34.62 -15.04 -38.98
N GLN A 203 -33.45 -15.69 -38.84
CA GLN A 203 -33.24 -17.07 -39.29
C GLN A 203 -34.15 -18.03 -38.54
N LEU A 204 -34.26 -17.90 -37.22
CA LEU A 204 -35.11 -18.76 -36.41
C LEU A 204 -36.57 -18.58 -36.75
N SER A 205 -37.04 -17.35 -36.95
CA SER A 205 -38.41 -17.06 -37.38
C SER A 205 -38.73 -17.65 -38.75
N ALA A 206 -37.81 -17.55 -39.71
CA ALA A 206 -37.98 -18.16 -41.03
C ALA A 206 -38.07 -19.71 -40.95
N GLN A 207 -37.22 -20.34 -40.16
CA GLN A 207 -37.28 -21.80 -39.95
C GLN A 207 -38.57 -22.22 -39.26
N MET A 208 -39.04 -21.48 -38.26
CA MET A 208 -40.32 -21.78 -37.61
C MET A 208 -41.51 -21.61 -38.59
N GLY A 209 -41.47 -20.58 -39.46
CA GLY A 209 -42.46 -20.42 -40.53
C GLY A 209 -42.49 -21.60 -41.49
N GLU A 210 -41.33 -22.06 -41.95
CA GLU A 210 -41.23 -23.21 -42.84
C GLU A 210 -41.75 -24.49 -42.17
N LEU A 211 -41.36 -24.72 -40.91
CA LEU A 211 -41.83 -25.87 -40.12
C LEU A 211 -43.35 -25.85 -39.94
N ASN A 212 -43.94 -24.70 -39.65
CA ASN A 212 -45.41 -24.57 -39.54
C ASN A 212 -46.11 -24.84 -40.87
N SER A 213 -45.62 -24.27 -41.97
CA SER A 213 -46.16 -24.55 -43.32
C SER A 213 -46.08 -26.06 -43.64
N ARG A 214 -44.98 -26.72 -43.40
CA ARG A 214 -44.86 -28.16 -43.60
C ARG A 214 -45.81 -28.96 -42.71
N ARG A 215 -45.99 -28.52 -41.45
CA ARG A 215 -46.95 -29.16 -40.54
C ARG A 215 -48.38 -29.03 -41.00
N GLU A 216 -48.77 -27.85 -41.51
CA GLU A 216 -50.11 -27.58 -42.08
C GLU A 216 -50.34 -28.42 -43.36
N GLU A 217 -49.32 -28.51 -44.23
CA GLU A 217 -49.36 -29.33 -45.41
C GLU A 217 -49.55 -30.84 -45.08
N LEU A 218 -48.78 -31.34 -44.11
CA LEU A 218 -48.94 -32.73 -43.63
C LEU A 218 -50.31 -32.98 -42.98
N ALA A 219 -50.81 -32.01 -42.22
CA ALA A 219 -52.10 -32.09 -41.57
C ALA A 219 -53.23 -32.13 -42.64
N SER A 220 -53.13 -31.30 -43.71
CA SER A 220 -54.06 -31.28 -44.81
C SER A 220 -54.05 -32.60 -45.60
N ILE A 221 -52.83 -33.14 -45.89
CA ILE A 221 -52.70 -34.45 -46.56
C ILE A 221 -53.33 -35.55 -45.71
N THR A 222 -53.06 -35.57 -44.41
CA THR A 222 -53.59 -36.58 -43.49
C THR A 222 -55.10 -36.53 -43.36
N SER A 223 -55.66 -35.29 -43.32
CA SER A 223 -57.11 -35.07 -43.30
C SER A 223 -57.81 -35.59 -44.60
N ASN A 224 -57.21 -35.26 -45.75
CA ASN A 224 -57.74 -35.69 -47.04
C ASN A 224 -57.57 -37.22 -47.30
N MET A 225 -56.53 -37.83 -46.71
CA MET A 225 -56.38 -39.29 -46.76
C MET A 225 -57.43 -40.03 -45.92
N ASN A 226 -57.92 -39.45 -44.83
CA ASN A 226 -59.00 -40.03 -44.01
C ASN A 226 -60.35 -40.07 -44.72
N GLU A 227 -60.58 -39.11 -45.65
CA GLU A 227 -61.79 -39.10 -46.48
C GLU A 227 -61.71 -40.06 -47.70
N GLY A 228 -60.48 -40.51 -48.09
CA GLY A 228 -60.24 -41.37 -49.26
C GLY A 228 -60.18 -42.87 -48.98
N LEU A 229 -60.27 -43.33 -47.75
CA LEU A 229 -60.22 -44.75 -47.37
C LEU A 229 -61.64 -45.28 -47.01
N VAL A 230 -62.57 -45.08 -47.87
CA VAL A 230 -63.75 -45.96 -47.96
C VAL A 230 -63.42 -47.03 -49.07
N VAL A 231 -62.87 -48.12 -48.61
CA VAL A 231 -62.60 -49.27 -49.45
C VAL A 231 -63.87 -50.16 -49.53
N LEU A 232 -64.31 -50.34 -50.70
CA LEU A 232 -65.27 -51.37 -51.09
C LEU A 232 -64.85 -52.77 -50.60
#